data_cd761fca14aea8d884a15cd330e8b0c2
#
_entry.id   cd761fca14aea8d884a15cd330e8b0c2
#
_cell.length_a   1.000
_cell.length_b   1.000
_cell.length_c   1.000
_cell.angle_alpha   90.00
_cell.angle_beta   90.00
_cell.angle_gamma   90.00
#
_symmetry.space_group_name_H-M   'P 1'
#
loop_
_entity.id
_entity.type
_entity.pdbx_description
1 polymer ?
#
loop_
_entity_poly.entity_id
_entity_poly.type
_entity_poly.pdbx_seq_one_letter_code
_entity_poly.pdbx_strand_id
1 'polypeptide(L)'
;MKLLSVVILASLLTACGLIPDKFDSAEYSAIVRVAVIAENAKGCDSYDISTAWLDAAFLEKYAENTMNENTHKIYEQLLAQVTELKERDEPSKGYCVVKWKNISKISEEILSMSGSRMK
;
A
#
# COMPACT_ATOMS: atom_id res chain seq x y z
N MET A 1 12.77 41.71 -6.19
CA MET A 1 12.82 40.96 -6.14
C MET A 1 12.61 40.28 -6.12
N LYS A 2 12.41 40.28 -6.40
CA LYS A 2 12.16 39.36 -6.37
C LYS A 2 12.26 38.38 -6.50
N LEU A 3 12.34 38.28 -6.93
CA LEU A 3 12.45 37.22 -7.06
C LEU A 3 12.52 36.44 -6.46
N LEU A 4 12.73 36.53 -6.31
CA LEU A 4 12.83 35.69 -5.72
C LEU A 4 12.13 35.06 -5.28
N SER A 5 11.85 35.31 -5.22
CA SER A 5 11.04 34.88 -4.67
C SER A 5 10.50 33.95 -5.33
N VAL A 6 10.37 33.92 -6.07
CA VAL A 6 9.85 33.09 -6.73
C VAL A 6 10.28 31.94 -6.70
N VAL A 7 10.94 32.00 -6.76
CA VAL A 7 11.38 30.95 -6.77
C VAL A 7 11.09 30.23 -5.93
N ILE A 8 10.93 30.62 -5.30
CA ILE A 8 10.74 30.03 -4.39
C ILE A 8 9.82 29.26 -4.53
N LEU A 9 9.10 29.63 -4.94
CA LEU A 9 8.20 28.98 -4.99
C LEU A 9 8.29 27.87 -5.54
N ALA A 10 8.66 27.91 -6.13
CA ALA A 10 8.64 26.89 -6.76
C ALA A 10 9.11 25.90 -6.07
N SER A 11 9.43 26.09 -5.68
CA SER A 11 9.86 25.23 -5.11
C SER A 11 9.24 24.74 -4.31
N LEU A 12 8.70 25.09 -4.08
CA LEU A 12 8.22 24.63 -3.34
C LEU A 12 7.42 23.92 -3.55
N LEU A 13 7.04 23.97 -4.05
CA LEU A 13 6.36 23.26 -4.16
C LEU A 13 6.31 22.30 -4.41
N THR A 14 6.53 22.29 -4.51
CA THR A 14 6.57 21.44 -4.68
C THR A 14 6.55 20.67 -4.27
N ALA A 15 6.68 20.94 -4.23
CA ALA A 15 6.98 20.18 -3.90
C ALA A 15 6.61 19.52 -3.26
N CYS A 16 6.62 19.84 -2.81
CA CYS A 16 6.36 19.35 -1.87
C CYS A 16 5.63 18.16 -1.93
N GLY A 17 4.65 18.10 -1.72
CA GLY A 17 3.95 16.92 -1.65
C GLY A 17 4.04 16.08 -2.83
N LEU A 18 4.68 16.55 -3.79
CA LEU A 18 4.81 15.80 -4.99
C LEU A 18 5.74 14.67 -4.89
N ILE A 19 6.68 14.79 -4.00
CA ILE A 19 7.70 13.81 -3.89
C ILE A 19 7.16 12.42 -3.64
N PRO A 20 6.16 12.24 -2.76
CA PRO A 20 5.65 10.92 -2.49
C PRO A 20 4.98 10.25 -3.67
N ASP A 21 4.74 11.00 -4.71
CA ASP A 21 4.04 10.46 -5.86
C ASP A 21 4.99 9.91 -6.91
N LYS A 22 6.27 9.88 -6.61
CA LYS A 22 7.21 9.29 -7.54
C LYS A 22 7.10 7.78 -7.50
N PHE A 23 7.32 7.17 -8.66
CA PHE A 23 7.35 5.73 -8.75
C PHE A 23 8.54 5.20 -7.97
N ASP A 24 8.32 4.13 -7.22
CA ASP A 24 9.37 3.47 -6.45
C ASP A 24 9.25 1.98 -6.70
N SER A 25 10.31 1.39 -7.23
CA SER A 25 10.24 -0.02 -7.63
C SER A 25 10.15 -0.96 -6.43
N ALA A 26 10.70 -0.57 -5.28
CA ALA A 26 10.59 -1.41 -4.09
C ALA A 26 9.15 -1.44 -3.57
N GLU A 27 8.51 -0.27 -3.56
CA GLU A 27 7.10 -0.20 -3.19
C GLU A 27 6.26 -1.01 -4.16
N TYR A 28 6.51 -0.83 -5.44
CA TYR A 28 5.74 -1.52 -6.46
C TYR A 28 5.88 -3.04 -6.32
N SER A 29 7.11 -3.51 -6.11
CA SER A 29 7.35 -4.94 -5.94
C SER A 29 6.61 -5.50 -4.74
N ALA A 30 6.61 -4.74 -3.63
CA ALA A 30 5.94 -5.19 -2.43
C ALA A 30 4.43 -5.32 -2.65
N ILE A 31 3.83 -4.33 -3.31
CA ILE A 31 2.38 -4.40 -3.51
C ILE A 31 2.01 -5.46 -4.53
N VAL A 32 2.86 -5.72 -5.53
CA VAL A 32 2.62 -6.79 -6.46
C VAL A 32 2.61 -8.13 -5.72
N ARG A 33 3.55 -8.33 -4.79
CA ARG A 33 3.59 -9.58 -4.03
C ARG A 33 2.32 -9.75 -3.20
N VAL A 34 1.87 -8.69 -2.53
CA VAL A 34 0.63 -8.78 -1.75
C VAL A 34 -0.55 -9.13 -2.66
N ALA A 35 -0.63 -8.48 -3.82
CA ALA A 35 -1.72 -8.72 -4.75
C ALA A 35 -1.72 -10.17 -5.25
N VAL A 36 -0.55 -10.70 -5.55
CA VAL A 36 -0.43 -12.08 -6.01
C VAL A 36 -0.81 -13.07 -4.91
N ILE A 37 -0.32 -12.81 -3.68
CA ILE A 37 -0.67 -13.66 -2.56
C ILE A 37 -2.17 -13.65 -2.34
N ALA A 38 -2.79 -12.47 -2.38
CA ALA A 38 -4.23 -12.35 -2.16
C ALA A 38 -5.02 -13.07 -3.26
N GLU A 39 -4.56 -12.96 -4.49
CA GLU A 39 -5.24 -13.62 -5.59
C GLU A 39 -5.20 -15.14 -5.42
N ASN A 40 -4.05 -15.66 -5.03
CA ASN A 40 -3.90 -17.11 -4.84
C ASN A 40 -4.58 -17.61 -3.58
N ALA A 41 -4.83 -16.72 -2.63
CA ALA A 41 -5.40 -17.10 -1.33
C ALA A 41 -6.93 -17.06 -1.30
N LYS A 42 -7.58 -16.67 -2.39
CA LYS A 42 -9.02 -16.42 -2.38
C LYS A 42 -9.86 -17.59 -1.88
N GLY A 43 -9.41 -18.81 -2.15
CA GLY A 43 -10.13 -19.99 -1.70
C GLY A 43 -9.81 -20.41 -0.28
N CYS A 44 -8.80 -19.79 0.31
CA CYS A 44 -8.38 -20.07 1.67
C CYS A 44 -7.90 -21.49 1.90
N ASP A 45 -7.45 -22.15 0.85
CA ASP A 45 -6.89 -23.51 1.01
C ASP A 45 -5.50 -23.46 1.60
N SER A 46 -4.68 -22.53 1.13
CA SER A 46 -3.38 -22.27 1.74
C SER A 46 -2.95 -20.87 1.31
N TYR A 47 -2.21 -20.20 2.18
CA TYR A 47 -1.77 -18.85 1.86
C TYR A 47 -0.59 -18.47 2.75
N ASP A 48 0.19 -17.49 2.25
CA ASP A 48 1.38 -17.03 2.94
C ASP A 48 1.08 -15.71 3.65
N ILE A 49 0.48 -15.81 4.83
CA ILE A 49 0.09 -14.62 5.57
C ILE A 49 1.31 -13.87 6.11
N SER A 50 2.39 -14.58 6.42
CA SER A 50 3.58 -13.93 6.98
C SER A 50 4.23 -13.00 5.98
N THR A 51 4.41 -13.44 4.74
CA THR A 51 4.99 -12.59 3.71
C THR A 51 4.05 -11.42 3.39
N ALA A 52 2.75 -11.68 3.31
CA ALA A 52 1.80 -10.60 3.05
C ALA A 52 1.86 -9.56 4.16
N TRP A 53 1.99 -10.01 5.42
CA TRP A 53 2.06 -9.08 6.54
C TRP A 53 3.35 -8.26 6.50
N LEU A 54 4.48 -8.89 6.19
CA LEU A 54 5.74 -8.16 6.12
C LEU A 54 5.71 -7.10 5.02
N ASP A 55 5.18 -7.46 3.86
CA ASP A 55 5.08 -6.50 2.76
C ASP A 55 4.09 -5.37 3.10
N ALA A 56 2.97 -5.69 3.74
CA ALA A 56 2.01 -4.67 4.12
C ALA A 56 2.61 -3.73 5.17
N ALA A 57 3.38 -4.27 6.12
CA ALA A 57 4.03 -3.46 7.14
C ALA A 57 5.08 -2.54 6.51
N PHE A 58 5.85 -3.07 5.55
CA PHE A 58 6.81 -2.25 4.82
C PHE A 58 6.11 -1.12 4.08
N LEU A 59 5.02 -1.44 3.39
CA LEU A 59 4.28 -0.46 2.62
C LEU A 59 3.69 0.63 3.51
N GLU A 60 3.14 0.25 4.66
CA GLU A 60 2.57 1.22 5.57
C GLU A 60 3.64 2.17 6.10
N LYS A 61 4.79 1.62 6.50
CA LYS A 61 5.88 2.45 7.00
C LYS A 61 6.43 3.36 5.90
N TYR A 62 6.55 2.82 4.70
CA TYR A 62 6.99 3.61 3.56
C TYR A 62 6.03 4.78 3.30
N ALA A 63 4.73 4.50 3.32
CA ALA A 63 3.73 5.52 3.06
C ALA A 63 3.70 6.57 4.16
N GLU A 64 3.90 6.14 5.41
CA GLU A 64 3.94 7.06 6.53
C GLU A 64 5.01 8.13 6.35
N ASN A 65 6.13 7.73 5.77
CA ASN A 65 7.28 8.62 5.64
C ASN A 65 7.36 9.37 4.33
N THR A 66 6.59 8.98 3.32
CA THR A 66 6.75 9.55 1.99
C THR A 66 5.47 10.07 1.36
N MET A 67 4.32 9.79 1.94
CA MET A 67 3.05 10.09 1.28
C MET A 67 2.17 10.98 2.15
N ASN A 68 1.19 11.61 1.51
CA ASN A 68 0.25 12.43 2.27
C ASN A 68 -0.67 11.54 3.11
N GLU A 69 -1.37 12.18 4.02
CA GLU A 69 -2.18 11.47 5.01
C GLU A 69 -3.28 10.63 4.37
N ASN A 70 -3.91 11.16 3.34
CA ASN A 70 -5.01 10.42 2.71
C ASN A 70 -4.52 9.14 2.03
N THR A 71 -3.38 9.23 1.36
CA THR A 71 -2.81 8.06 0.71
C THR A 71 -2.31 7.07 1.74
N HIS A 72 -1.67 7.58 2.80
CA HIS A 72 -1.18 6.71 3.86
C HIS A 72 -2.31 5.89 4.49
N LYS A 73 -3.50 6.47 4.62
CA LYS A 73 -4.64 5.75 5.19
C LYS A 73 -4.98 4.48 4.43
N ILE A 74 -4.82 4.49 3.12
CA ILE A 74 -5.11 3.30 2.33
C ILE A 74 -4.12 2.19 2.67
N TYR A 75 -2.86 2.57 2.86
CA TYR A 75 -1.83 1.60 3.26
C TYR A 75 -2.07 1.08 4.67
N GLU A 76 -2.57 1.95 5.56
CA GLU A 76 -2.95 1.52 6.91
C GLU A 76 -4.09 0.50 6.86
N GLN A 77 -5.04 0.71 5.97
CA GLN A 77 -6.15 -0.23 5.82
C GLN A 77 -5.67 -1.60 5.35
N LEU A 78 -4.71 -1.60 4.42
CA LEU A 78 -4.15 -2.86 3.97
C LEU A 78 -3.51 -3.62 5.12
N LEU A 79 -2.67 -2.93 5.88
CA LEU A 79 -1.99 -3.56 7.02
C LEU A 79 -2.99 -4.05 8.05
N ALA A 80 -4.04 -3.27 8.32
CA ALA A 80 -5.06 -3.67 9.30
C ALA A 80 -5.75 -4.96 8.87
N GLN A 81 -6.14 -5.07 7.61
CA GLN A 81 -6.82 -6.27 7.13
C GLN A 81 -5.92 -7.50 7.22
N VAL A 82 -4.67 -7.35 6.83
CA VAL A 82 -3.72 -8.46 6.89
C VAL A 82 -3.43 -8.85 8.34
N THR A 83 -3.27 -7.84 9.20
CA THR A 83 -2.98 -8.10 10.62
C THR A 83 -4.14 -8.84 11.29
N GLU A 84 -5.38 -8.43 11.00
CA GLU A 84 -6.54 -9.08 11.60
C GLU A 84 -6.61 -10.54 11.20
N LEU A 85 -6.31 -10.84 9.94
CA LEU A 85 -6.31 -12.22 9.51
C LEU A 85 -5.16 -13.00 10.12
N LYS A 86 -3.98 -12.38 10.19
CA LYS A 86 -2.79 -13.04 10.73
C LYS A 86 -2.97 -13.39 12.21
N GLU A 87 -3.66 -12.54 12.95
CA GLU A 87 -3.82 -12.74 14.38
C GLU A 87 -4.96 -13.68 14.75
N ARG A 88 -5.78 -14.05 13.79
CA ARG A 88 -6.91 -14.93 14.05
C ARG A 88 -6.43 -16.38 13.97
N ASP A 89 -6.53 -17.11 15.10
CA ASP A 89 -6.23 -18.53 15.10
C ASP A 89 -7.35 -19.26 14.40
N GLU A 90 -7.00 -20.13 13.47
CA GLU A 90 -7.97 -20.98 12.79
C GLU A 90 -9.20 -20.23 12.34
N PRO A 91 -9.02 -19.23 11.46
CA PRO A 91 -10.19 -18.48 11.00
C PRO A 91 -11.16 -19.38 10.25
N SER A 92 -12.45 -19.08 10.39
CA SER A 92 -13.43 -19.79 9.60
C SER A 92 -13.21 -19.49 8.13
N LYS A 93 -13.69 -20.40 7.26
CA LYS A 93 -13.51 -20.18 5.84
C LYS A 93 -14.20 -18.90 5.38
N GLY A 94 -15.40 -18.64 5.91
CA GLY A 94 -16.11 -17.42 5.54
C GLY A 94 -15.35 -16.17 5.92
N TYR A 95 -14.81 -16.14 7.12
CA TYR A 95 -14.02 -15.01 7.57
C TYR A 95 -12.77 -14.83 6.67
N CYS A 96 -12.09 -15.94 6.42
CA CYS A 96 -10.88 -15.93 5.60
C CYS A 96 -11.17 -15.42 4.20
N VAL A 97 -12.23 -15.90 3.58
CA VAL A 97 -12.60 -15.50 2.22
C VAL A 97 -12.88 -14.00 2.17
N VAL A 98 -13.64 -13.49 3.15
CA VAL A 98 -13.95 -12.06 3.19
C VAL A 98 -12.68 -11.23 3.35
N LYS A 99 -11.80 -11.67 4.25
CA LYS A 99 -10.56 -10.92 4.48
C LYS A 99 -9.68 -10.88 3.24
N TRP A 100 -9.48 -12.02 2.57
CA TRP A 100 -8.65 -12.01 1.37
C TRP A 100 -9.29 -11.22 0.24
N LYS A 101 -10.62 -11.22 0.16
CA LYS A 101 -11.30 -10.38 -0.82
C LYS A 101 -11.02 -8.91 -0.55
N ASN A 102 -11.09 -8.50 0.72
CA ASN A 102 -10.80 -7.12 1.08
C ASN A 102 -9.34 -6.76 0.81
N ILE A 103 -8.43 -7.65 1.17
CA ILE A 103 -7.01 -7.44 0.94
C ILE A 103 -6.73 -7.31 -0.55
N SER A 104 -7.33 -8.18 -1.36
CA SER A 104 -7.16 -8.13 -2.80
C SER A 104 -7.65 -6.80 -3.36
N LYS A 105 -8.82 -6.34 -2.90
CA LYS A 105 -9.38 -5.10 -3.41
C LYS A 105 -8.49 -3.91 -3.07
N ILE A 106 -8.02 -3.83 -1.83
CA ILE A 106 -7.17 -2.73 -1.41
C ILE A 106 -5.84 -2.78 -2.14
N SER A 107 -5.25 -3.99 -2.28
CA SER A 107 -3.96 -4.11 -2.94
C SER A 107 -4.06 -3.74 -4.42
N GLU A 108 -5.18 -4.06 -5.09
CA GLU A 108 -5.36 -3.65 -6.47
C GLU A 108 -5.47 -2.13 -6.58
N GLU A 109 -6.12 -1.50 -5.62
CA GLU A 109 -6.22 -0.05 -5.61
C GLU A 109 -4.84 0.59 -5.46
N ILE A 110 -4.03 0.08 -4.53
CA ILE A 110 -2.68 0.59 -4.32
C ILE A 110 -1.83 0.32 -5.56
N LEU A 111 -1.97 -0.86 -6.15
CA LEU A 111 -1.21 -1.21 -7.34
C LEU A 111 -1.51 -0.24 -8.48
N SER A 112 -2.78 0.10 -8.64
CA SER A 112 -3.18 1.05 -9.66
C SER A 112 -2.56 2.42 -9.42
N MET A 113 -2.57 2.89 -8.18
CA MET A 113 -1.96 4.17 -7.83
C MET A 113 -0.47 4.17 -8.07
N SER A 114 0.21 3.10 -7.64
CA SER A 114 1.65 3.00 -7.78
C SER A 114 2.04 2.91 -9.25
N GLY A 115 1.32 2.11 -10.01
CA GLY A 115 1.60 1.95 -11.42
C GLY A 115 1.42 3.23 -12.21
N SER A 116 0.45 4.06 -11.83
CA SER A 116 0.20 5.30 -12.54
C SER A 116 1.37 6.28 -12.43
N ARG A 117 2.21 6.11 -11.42
CA ARG A 117 3.39 6.97 -11.23
C ARG A 117 4.53 6.62 -12.19
N MET A 118 4.41 5.51 -12.88
CA MET A 118 5.43 5.12 -13.84
C MET A 118 5.47 6.04 -15.04
N LYS A 119 4.41 6.80 -15.27
CA LYS A 119 4.35 7.72 -16.41
C LYS A 119 4.99 9.08 -16.10
#